data_a4a6a7919a9ac71ff74fd1600dabb556
#
_entry.id   a4a6a7919a9ac71ff74fd1600dabb556
#
_cell.length_a   1.000
_cell.length_b   1.000
_cell.length_c   1.000
_cell.angle_alpha   90.00
_cell.angle_beta   90.00
_cell.angle_gamma   90.00
#
_symmetry.space_group_name_H-M   'P 1'
#
loop_
_entity.id
_entity.type
_entity.pdbx_description
1 polymer ?
#
loop_
_entity_poly.entity_id
_entity_poly.type
_entity_poly.pdbx_seq_one_letter_code
_entity_poly.pdbx_strand_id
1 'polypeptide(L)'
;MSELNLEIITPEKPIFRDQIEAVTIPGTLGSFQILKDHAPIISSFEIGIIKVKKAIAETFYTTSGGTVEVSKNNVLVLADSIEKISDINVDRAEQAKKRAEERLQKKHEADIDEARANAALNRALNRINAVKKYS
;
A
#
# COMPACT_ATOMS: atom_id res chain seq x y z
N MET A 1 26.87 11.18 5.09
CA MET A 1 26.44 10.64 3.80
C MET A 1 24.97 10.92 3.58
N SER A 2 24.65 11.36 2.39
CA SER A 2 23.24 11.55 2.05
C SER A 2 22.58 10.20 1.89
N GLU A 3 21.46 10.04 2.53
CA GLU A 3 20.62 8.86 2.42
C GLU A 3 19.29 9.26 1.82
N LEU A 4 18.50 8.28 1.51
CA LEU A 4 17.17 8.51 1.01
C LEU A 4 16.23 8.74 2.20
N ASN A 5 15.52 9.86 2.19
CA ASN A 5 14.58 10.18 3.25
C ASN A 5 13.19 9.77 2.81
N LEU A 6 12.49 9.00 3.62
CA LEU A 6 11.13 8.56 3.34
C LEU A 6 10.16 9.11 4.37
N GLU A 7 9.06 9.65 3.88
CA GLU A 7 7.92 10.03 4.70
C GLU A 7 6.66 9.41 4.12
N ILE A 8 5.91 8.68 4.95
CA ILE A 8 4.62 8.10 4.56
C ILE A 8 3.54 8.77 5.41
N ILE A 9 2.58 9.39 4.75
CA ILE A 9 1.49 10.11 5.39
C ILE A 9 0.16 9.57 4.88
N THR A 10 -0.79 9.41 5.79
CA THR A 10 -2.20 9.15 5.46
C THR A 10 -3.04 10.35 5.89
N PRO A 11 -4.29 10.47 5.42
CA PRO A 11 -5.17 11.55 5.87
C PRO A 11 -5.38 11.59 7.39
N GLU A 12 -5.22 10.47 8.07
CA GLU A 12 -5.44 10.38 9.52
C GLU A 12 -4.20 10.77 10.32
N LYS A 13 -3.01 10.36 9.85
CA LYS A 13 -1.77 10.57 10.62
C LYS A 13 -0.53 10.27 9.78
N PRO A 14 0.65 10.78 10.19
CA PRO A 14 1.92 10.29 9.66
C PRO A 14 2.16 8.85 10.13
N ILE A 15 2.68 8.03 9.24
CA ILE A 15 2.93 6.60 9.50
C ILE A 15 4.42 6.32 9.70
N PHE A 16 5.28 6.96 8.90
CA PHE A 16 6.70 6.66 8.88
C PHE A 16 7.48 7.91 8.49
N ARG A 17 8.62 8.12 9.12
CA ARG A 17 9.56 9.17 8.74
C ARG A 17 10.96 8.78 9.21
N ASP A 18 11.82 8.43 8.27
CA ASP A 18 13.18 8.02 8.59
C ASP A 18 14.05 7.99 7.33
N GLN A 19 15.33 7.84 7.52
CA GLN A 19 16.27 7.56 6.43
C GLN A 19 16.23 6.08 6.12
N ILE A 20 16.23 5.76 4.83
CA ILE A 20 16.10 4.38 4.34
C ILE A 20 17.13 4.12 3.23
N GLU A 21 17.29 2.85 2.88
CA GLU A 21 18.10 2.40 1.77
C GLU A 21 17.32 2.39 0.46
N ALA A 22 16.10 1.85 0.50
CA ALA A 22 15.27 1.70 -0.68
C ALA A 22 13.79 1.60 -0.28
N VAL A 23 12.92 2.00 -1.18
CA VAL A 23 11.47 1.77 -1.06
C VAL A 23 10.93 1.27 -2.39
N THR A 24 10.09 0.23 -2.34
CA THR A 24 9.41 -0.33 -3.52
C THR A 24 7.94 0.07 -3.45
N ILE A 25 7.44 0.62 -4.55
CA ILE A 25 6.11 1.20 -4.68
C ILE A 25 5.30 0.39 -5.70
N PRO A 26 4.02 0.05 -5.40
CA PRO A 26 3.16 -0.66 -6.37
C PRO A 26 2.53 0.31 -7.35
N GLY A 27 3.34 0.84 -8.27
CA GLY A 27 2.89 1.82 -9.27
C GLY A 27 1.79 1.30 -10.17
N THR A 28 0.97 2.20 -10.69
CA THR A 28 -0.15 1.84 -11.60
C THR A 28 0.33 1.23 -12.91
N LEU A 29 1.55 1.57 -13.33
CA LEU A 29 2.18 1.02 -14.54
C LEU A 29 3.17 -0.09 -14.22
N GLY A 30 3.20 -0.56 -12.99
CA GLY A 30 4.11 -1.59 -12.53
C GLY A 30 4.87 -1.17 -11.29
N SER A 31 5.29 -2.16 -10.53
CA SER A 31 6.08 -1.94 -9.31
C SER A 31 7.44 -1.34 -9.66
N PHE A 32 7.89 -0.38 -8.89
CA PHE A 32 9.21 0.23 -9.09
C PHE A 32 9.89 0.52 -7.76
N GLN A 33 11.22 0.55 -7.81
CA GLN A 33 12.05 0.78 -6.64
C GLN A 33 12.70 2.15 -6.71
N ILE A 34 12.71 2.85 -5.59
CA ILE A 34 13.37 4.15 -5.44
C ILE A 34 14.62 3.96 -4.59
N LEU A 35 15.74 4.31 -5.16
CA LEU A 35 17.04 4.29 -4.50
C LEU A 35 17.59 5.71 -4.40
N LYS A 36 18.69 5.86 -3.68
CA LYS A 36 19.40 7.14 -3.61
C LYS A 36 19.71 7.67 -5.00
N ASP A 37 19.60 8.97 -5.17
CA ASP A 37 19.84 9.71 -6.43
C ASP A 37 18.85 9.39 -7.55
N HIS A 38 17.67 8.87 -7.18
CA HIS A 38 16.59 8.67 -8.15
C HIS A 38 16.15 10.01 -8.76
N ALA A 39 15.88 9.99 -10.05
CA ALA A 39 15.38 11.18 -10.76
C ALA A 39 14.06 11.67 -10.16
N PRO A 40 13.78 12.98 -10.20
CA PRO A 40 12.51 13.50 -9.71
C PRO A 40 11.33 12.89 -10.47
N ILE A 41 10.33 12.43 -9.72
CA ILE A 41 9.09 11.90 -10.29
C ILE A 41 7.90 12.25 -9.39
N ILE A 42 6.73 12.28 -10.01
CA ILE A 42 5.44 12.23 -9.31
C ILE A 42 4.68 11.10 -9.99
N SER A 43 4.22 10.14 -9.21
CA SER A 43 3.55 8.95 -9.75
C SER A 43 2.41 8.51 -8.84
N SER A 44 1.39 7.91 -9.42
CA SER A 44 0.33 7.26 -8.66
C SER A 44 0.68 5.80 -8.40
N PHE A 45 0.12 5.26 -7.35
CA PHE A 45 0.22 3.83 -7.06
C PHE A 45 -1.14 3.30 -6.63
N GLU A 46 -1.27 1.98 -6.66
CA GLU A 46 -2.55 1.31 -6.43
C GLU A 46 -2.49 0.31 -5.28
N ILE A 47 -3.55 -0.41 -5.06
CA ILE A 47 -3.61 -1.49 -4.06
C ILE A 47 -2.42 -2.41 -4.26
N GLY A 48 -1.65 -2.62 -3.20
CA GLY A 48 -0.46 -3.46 -3.27
C GLY A 48 0.36 -3.42 -1.99
N ILE A 49 1.64 -3.67 -2.15
CA ILE A 49 2.60 -3.74 -1.05
C ILE A 49 3.68 -2.68 -1.24
N ILE A 50 3.90 -1.89 -0.21
CA ILE A 50 5.06 -0.99 -0.11
C ILE A 50 6.10 -1.70 0.73
N LYS A 51 7.30 -1.86 0.19
CA LYS A 51 8.43 -2.48 0.89
C LYS A 51 9.47 -1.41 1.21
N VAL A 52 9.80 -1.27 2.49
CA VAL A 52 10.82 -0.33 2.97
C VAL A 52 12.02 -1.11 3.44
N LYS A 53 13.19 -0.83 2.85
CA LYS A 53 14.45 -1.46 3.25
C LYS A 53 15.29 -0.45 4.02
N LYS A 54 15.61 -0.77 5.26
CA LYS A 54 16.50 0.01 6.12
C LYS A 54 17.56 -0.91 6.68
N ALA A 55 18.81 -0.69 6.29
CA ALA A 55 19.93 -1.59 6.59
C ALA A 55 19.60 -3.01 6.11
N ILE A 56 19.62 -4.02 6.97
CA ILE A 56 19.30 -5.41 6.61
C ILE A 56 17.82 -5.74 6.85
N ALA A 57 17.07 -4.82 7.44
CA ALA A 57 15.67 -5.06 7.78
C ALA A 57 14.75 -4.60 6.65
N GLU A 58 13.71 -5.38 6.40
CA GLU A 58 12.67 -5.04 5.45
C GLU A 58 11.33 -4.97 6.18
N THR A 59 10.60 -3.89 5.96
CA THR A 59 9.26 -3.70 6.52
C THR A 59 8.26 -3.63 5.37
N PHE A 60 7.15 -4.33 5.51
CA PHE A 60 6.12 -4.42 4.48
C PHE A 60 4.83 -3.79 4.98
N TYR A 61 4.22 -2.99 4.12
CA TYR A 61 2.93 -2.34 4.38
C TYR A 61 1.97 -2.68 3.26
N THR A 62 0.70 -2.91 3.60
CA THR A 62 -0.36 -2.93 2.59
C THR A 62 -0.87 -1.51 2.38
N THR A 63 -1.28 -1.21 1.16
CA THR A 63 -1.84 0.10 0.82
C THR A 63 -3.03 -0.05 -0.12
N SER A 64 -3.93 0.90 -0.06
CA SER A 64 -5.06 0.98 -0.99
C SER A 64 -4.80 1.93 -2.16
N GLY A 65 -3.62 2.54 -2.20
CA GLY A 65 -3.24 3.44 -3.28
C GLY A 65 -2.89 4.84 -2.79
N GLY A 66 -2.46 5.69 -3.72
CA GLY A 66 -2.08 7.07 -3.42
C GLY A 66 -1.13 7.65 -4.45
N THR A 67 -0.32 8.58 -4.02
CA THR A 67 0.70 9.22 -4.85
C THR A 67 2.05 9.22 -4.16
N VAL A 68 3.11 9.19 -4.96
CA VAL A 68 4.49 9.31 -4.48
C VAL A 68 5.21 10.40 -5.23
N GLU A 69 5.95 11.21 -4.50
CA GLU A 69 6.77 12.27 -5.04
C GLU A 69 8.22 12.07 -4.61
N VAL A 70 9.14 12.14 -5.57
CA VAL A 70 10.56 11.98 -5.31
C VAL A 70 11.30 13.22 -5.81
N SER A 71 12.10 13.83 -4.96
CA SER A 71 12.93 14.98 -5.30
C SER A 71 14.11 15.07 -4.33
N LYS A 72 15.33 15.19 -4.87
CA LYS A 72 16.55 15.43 -4.07
C LYS A 72 16.68 14.50 -2.86
N ASN A 73 16.53 13.20 -3.10
CA ASN A 73 16.62 12.17 -2.06
C ASN A 73 15.56 12.29 -0.97
N ASN A 74 14.46 12.95 -1.26
CA ASN A 74 13.28 12.98 -0.40
C ASN A 74 12.12 12.28 -1.10
N VAL A 75 11.56 11.27 -0.46
CA VAL A 75 10.43 10.51 -0.97
C VAL A 75 9.24 10.81 -0.06
N LEU A 76 8.18 11.35 -0.65
CA LEU A 76 6.93 11.59 0.05
C LEU A 76 5.86 10.67 -0.50
N VAL A 77 5.34 9.79 0.34
CA VAL A 77 4.25 8.88 0.01
C VAL A 77 2.98 9.38 0.69
N LEU A 78 2.00 9.77 -0.12
CA LEU A 78 0.68 10.15 0.36
C LEU A 78 -0.27 9.01 0.04
N ALA A 79 -0.54 8.19 1.04
CA ALA A 79 -1.34 6.98 0.87
C ALA A 79 -2.77 7.20 1.37
N ASP A 80 -3.74 6.66 0.66
CA ASP A 80 -5.15 6.68 1.10
C ASP A 80 -5.30 5.87 2.38
N SER A 81 -4.61 4.73 2.45
CA SER A 81 -4.49 3.93 3.65
C SER A 81 -3.16 3.16 3.63
N ILE A 82 -2.63 2.91 4.81
CA ILE A 82 -1.39 2.17 5.02
C ILE A 82 -1.56 1.30 6.27
N GLU A 83 -1.12 0.06 6.17
CA GLU A 83 -1.17 -0.84 7.31
C GLU A 83 0.07 -1.73 7.32
N LYS A 84 0.80 -1.73 8.43
CA LYS A 84 1.95 -2.61 8.60
C LYS A 84 1.47 -4.06 8.67
N ILE A 85 2.14 -4.97 7.98
CA ILE A 85 1.68 -6.36 7.88
C ILE A 85 1.51 -7.01 9.26
N SER A 86 2.41 -6.73 10.19
CA SER A 86 2.33 -7.25 11.55
C SER A 86 1.08 -6.78 12.31
N ASP A 87 0.44 -5.69 11.86
CA ASP A 87 -0.74 -5.12 12.51
C ASP A 87 -2.06 -5.59 11.85
N ILE A 88 -1.98 -6.37 10.78
CA ILE A 88 -3.18 -6.85 10.07
C ILE A 88 -3.90 -7.93 10.88
N ASN A 89 -5.19 -7.70 11.10
CA ASN A 89 -6.07 -8.69 11.68
C ASN A 89 -6.63 -9.57 10.54
N VAL A 90 -6.11 -10.79 10.42
CA VAL A 90 -6.48 -11.72 9.36
C VAL A 90 -7.96 -12.09 9.42
N ASP A 91 -8.51 -12.28 10.61
CA ASP A 91 -9.93 -12.63 10.77
C ASP A 91 -10.84 -11.53 10.23
N ARG A 92 -10.52 -10.27 10.51
CA ARG A 92 -11.26 -9.12 9.94
C ARG A 92 -11.13 -9.06 8.44
N ALA A 93 -9.94 -9.34 7.90
CA ALA A 93 -9.71 -9.36 6.46
C ALA A 93 -10.51 -10.46 5.79
N GLU A 94 -10.58 -11.64 6.39
CA GLU A 94 -11.41 -12.76 5.89
C GLU A 94 -12.89 -12.42 5.91
N GLN A 95 -13.37 -11.76 6.97
CA GLN A 95 -14.75 -11.30 7.05
C GLN A 95 -15.08 -10.24 6.00
N ALA A 96 -14.15 -9.30 5.78
CA ALA A 96 -14.31 -8.27 4.75
C ALA A 96 -14.35 -8.88 3.35
N LYS A 97 -13.50 -9.88 3.10
CA LYS A 97 -13.50 -10.64 1.84
C LYS A 97 -14.87 -11.30 1.61
N LYS A 98 -15.37 -11.98 2.62
CA LYS A 98 -16.66 -12.68 2.55
C LYS A 98 -17.81 -11.72 2.27
N ARG A 99 -17.84 -10.57 2.95
CA ARG A 99 -18.86 -9.55 2.70
C ARG A 99 -18.81 -9.02 1.27
N ALA A 100 -17.61 -8.77 0.75
CA ALA A 100 -17.44 -8.28 -0.61
C ALA A 100 -17.89 -9.32 -1.65
N GLU A 101 -17.54 -10.59 -1.42
CA GLU A 101 -17.98 -11.70 -2.29
C GLU A 101 -19.50 -11.83 -2.29
N GLU A 102 -20.14 -11.74 -1.14
CA GLU A 102 -21.61 -11.79 -1.02
C GLU A 102 -22.28 -10.65 -1.78
N ARG A 103 -21.73 -9.43 -1.70
CA ARG A 103 -22.24 -8.29 -2.46
C ARG A 103 -22.11 -8.49 -3.96
N LEU A 104 -20.99 -9.05 -4.41
CA LEU A 104 -20.76 -9.33 -5.83
C LEU A 104 -21.72 -10.39 -6.36
N GLN A 105 -22.11 -11.37 -5.54
CA GLN A 105 -23.13 -12.36 -5.91
C GLN A 105 -24.50 -11.73 -6.09
N LYS A 106 -24.77 -10.60 -5.43
CA LYS A 106 -26.04 -9.87 -5.51
C LYS A 106 -25.97 -8.67 -6.45
N LYS A 107 -25.04 -8.67 -7.39
CA LYS A 107 -24.79 -7.52 -8.28
C LYS A 107 -25.96 -7.10 -9.16
N HIS A 108 -26.97 -7.95 -9.29
CA HIS A 108 -28.20 -7.63 -10.04
C HIS A 108 -29.22 -6.83 -9.22
N GLU A 109 -28.99 -6.66 -7.93
CA GLU A 109 -29.83 -5.83 -7.08
C GLU A 109 -29.48 -4.35 -7.26
N ALA A 110 -30.49 -3.48 -7.28
CA ALA A 110 -30.34 -2.06 -7.60
C ALA A 110 -29.43 -1.30 -6.63
N ASP A 111 -29.30 -1.79 -5.39
CA ASP A 111 -28.54 -1.12 -4.32
C ASP A 111 -27.07 -1.53 -4.27
N ILE A 112 -26.61 -2.41 -5.18
CA ILE A 112 -25.23 -2.92 -5.14
C ILE A 112 -24.34 -2.09 -6.07
N ASP A 113 -23.31 -1.47 -5.48
CA ASP A 113 -22.23 -0.84 -6.22
C ASP A 113 -21.15 -1.90 -6.48
N GLU A 114 -21.13 -2.44 -7.68
CA GLU A 114 -20.19 -3.49 -8.08
C GLU A 114 -18.74 -3.04 -8.02
N ALA A 115 -18.45 -1.83 -8.47
CA ALA A 115 -17.09 -1.30 -8.44
C ALA A 115 -16.55 -1.17 -7.01
N ARG A 116 -17.39 -0.71 -6.10
CA ARG A 116 -17.04 -0.57 -4.69
C ARG A 116 -16.83 -1.93 -4.03
N ALA A 117 -17.67 -2.91 -4.36
CA ALA A 117 -17.53 -4.26 -3.85
C ALA A 117 -16.26 -4.94 -4.35
N ASN A 118 -15.90 -4.75 -5.63
CA ASN A 118 -14.66 -5.25 -6.20
C ASN A 118 -13.43 -4.62 -5.52
N ALA A 119 -13.45 -3.31 -5.29
CA ALA A 119 -12.36 -2.64 -4.60
C ALA A 119 -12.19 -3.16 -3.17
N ALA A 120 -13.29 -3.37 -2.45
CA ALA A 120 -13.26 -3.93 -1.10
C ALA A 120 -12.69 -5.34 -1.10
N LEU A 121 -13.08 -6.16 -2.08
CA LEU A 121 -12.54 -7.51 -2.23
C LEU A 121 -11.03 -7.48 -2.50
N ASN A 122 -10.57 -6.62 -3.40
CA ASN A 122 -9.16 -6.50 -3.73
C ASN A 122 -8.32 -6.06 -2.52
N ARG A 123 -8.84 -5.13 -1.70
CA ARG A 123 -8.15 -4.72 -0.47
C ARG A 123 -8.05 -5.88 0.53
N ALA A 124 -9.12 -6.63 0.71
CA ALA A 124 -9.14 -7.78 1.62
C ALA A 124 -8.17 -8.88 1.15
N LEU A 125 -8.19 -9.21 -0.13
CA LEU A 125 -7.28 -10.18 -0.73
C LEU A 125 -5.81 -9.75 -0.59
N ASN A 126 -5.53 -8.47 -0.81
CA ASN A 126 -4.19 -7.92 -0.66
C ASN A 126 -3.67 -8.12 0.77
N ARG A 127 -4.49 -7.82 1.78
CA ARG A 127 -4.12 -8.03 3.18
C ARG A 127 -3.84 -9.48 3.50
N ILE A 128 -4.73 -10.37 3.10
CA ILE A 128 -4.61 -11.81 3.35
C ILE A 128 -3.35 -12.37 2.68
N ASN A 129 -3.13 -12.03 1.42
CA ASN A 129 -1.99 -12.51 0.67
C ASN A 129 -0.67 -11.95 1.21
N ALA A 130 -0.67 -10.70 1.65
CA ALA A 130 0.50 -10.07 2.26
C ALA A 130 0.93 -10.79 3.53
N VAL A 131 -0.02 -11.12 4.41
CA VAL A 131 0.26 -11.85 5.63
C VAL A 131 0.82 -13.24 5.31
N LYS A 132 0.25 -13.94 4.34
CA LYS A 132 0.73 -15.27 3.94
C LYS A 132 2.15 -15.23 3.38
N LYS A 133 2.48 -14.19 2.62
CA LYS A 133 3.77 -14.09 1.92
C LYS A 133 4.88 -13.53 2.80
N TYR A 134 4.59 -12.56 3.64
CA TYR A 134 5.61 -11.79 4.36
C TYR A 134 5.56 -11.91 5.88
N SER A 135 4.68 -12.71 6.41
CA SER A 135 4.54 -12.89 7.84
C SER A 135 5.25 -14.15 8.33
#